data_51f6d8dc6bb40287d30a31fb883a59ee
#
_entry.id   51f6d8dc6bb40287d30a31fb883a59ee
#
_cell.length_a   1.000
_cell.length_b   1.000
_cell.length_c   1.000
_cell.angle_alpha   90.00
_cell.angle_beta   90.00
_cell.angle_gamma   90.00
#
_symmetry.space_group_name_H-M   'P 1'
#
loop_
_entity.id
_entity.type
_entity.pdbx_description
1 polymer ?
#
loop_
_entity_poly.entity_id
_entity_poly.type
_entity_poly.pdbx_seq_one_letter_code
_entity_poly.pdbx_strand_id
1 'polypeptide(L)'
;MRMDNLAADYLRRAEARLMAAGHALEHGYYPEVVRYSQECVELSLKACLRLVGVEYPKVHDVSDVLKAKEARFPSWFRDDIDKLAEISRDLAEKRAPSMYGIEAAGKTPEDLFDRADALKALEDARFVHGLAKKLLESIQ
;
A
#
# COMPACT_ATOMS: atom_id res chain seq x y z
N MET A 1 19.45 -8.27 -8.89
CA MET A 1 20.07 -7.32 -9.81
C MET A 1 19.05 -6.45 -10.48
N ARG A 2 18.62 -6.76 -11.71
CA ARG A 2 17.61 -5.92 -12.39
C ARG A 2 16.29 -5.84 -11.63
N MET A 3 15.82 -6.97 -11.12
CA MET A 3 14.58 -7.01 -10.33
C MET A 3 14.72 -6.22 -9.03
N ASP A 4 15.89 -6.30 -8.39
CA ASP A 4 16.16 -5.53 -7.17
C ASP A 4 16.16 -4.04 -7.44
N ASN A 5 16.71 -3.61 -8.59
CA ASN A 5 16.71 -2.19 -8.97
C ASN A 5 15.29 -1.66 -9.21
N LEU A 6 14.44 -2.45 -9.87
CA LEU A 6 13.04 -2.07 -10.09
C LEU A 6 12.26 -2.05 -8.77
N ALA A 7 12.51 -3.02 -7.91
CA ALA A 7 11.89 -3.06 -6.58
C ALA A 7 12.34 -1.86 -5.74
N ALA A 8 13.63 -1.54 -5.76
CA ALA A 8 14.15 -0.37 -5.04
C ALA A 8 13.52 0.93 -5.53
N ASP A 9 13.32 1.06 -6.84
CA ASP A 9 12.63 2.22 -7.40
C ASP A 9 11.18 2.32 -6.92
N TYR A 10 10.46 1.21 -6.93
CA TYR A 10 9.10 1.17 -6.41
C TYR A 10 9.04 1.58 -4.94
N LEU A 11 10.01 1.16 -4.13
CA LEU A 11 10.05 1.54 -2.72
C LEU A 11 10.37 3.02 -2.51
N ARG A 12 11.22 3.60 -3.34
CA ARG A 12 11.45 5.05 -3.29
C ARG A 12 10.17 5.83 -3.63
N ARG A 13 9.43 5.37 -4.63
CA ARG A 13 8.15 5.97 -5.00
C ARG A 13 7.10 5.78 -3.90
N ALA A 14 7.10 4.61 -3.27
CA ALA A 14 6.23 4.34 -2.12
C ALA A 14 6.53 5.30 -0.98
N GLU A 15 7.80 5.54 -0.70
CA GLU A 15 8.22 6.49 0.34
C GLU A 15 7.74 7.90 0.02
N ALA A 16 7.83 8.32 -1.23
CA ALA A 16 7.32 9.63 -1.65
C ALA A 16 5.81 9.76 -1.37
N ARG A 17 5.05 8.70 -1.61
CA ARG A 17 3.61 8.68 -1.29
C ARG A 17 3.37 8.73 0.21
N LEU A 18 4.21 8.05 0.98
CA LEU A 18 4.11 8.06 2.44
C LEU A 18 4.35 9.47 3.01
N MET A 19 5.34 10.17 2.47
CA MET A 19 5.62 11.56 2.84
C MET A 19 4.45 12.48 2.46
N ALA A 20 3.90 12.30 1.27
CA ALA A 20 2.73 13.05 0.83
C ALA A 20 1.52 12.80 1.73
N ALA A 21 1.32 11.56 2.17
CA ALA A 21 0.24 11.23 3.10
C ALA A 21 0.42 11.94 4.44
N GLY A 22 1.64 11.96 4.98
CA GLY A 22 1.94 12.67 6.23
C GLY A 22 1.68 14.17 6.11
N HIS A 23 2.08 14.78 5.01
CA HIS A 23 1.85 16.19 4.73
C HIS A 23 0.33 16.49 4.65
N ALA A 24 -0.40 15.65 3.92
CA ALA A 24 -1.85 15.80 3.79
C ALA A 24 -2.56 15.68 5.16
N LEU A 25 -2.07 14.79 6.03
CA LEU A 25 -2.62 14.63 7.37
C LEU A 25 -2.47 15.92 8.18
N GLU A 26 -1.30 16.56 8.12
CA GLU A 26 -1.04 17.81 8.82
C GLU A 26 -1.99 18.93 8.41
N HIS A 27 -2.44 18.91 7.16
CA HIS A 27 -3.34 19.93 6.61
C HIS A 27 -4.81 19.53 6.66
N GLY A 28 -5.15 18.37 7.21
CA GLY A 28 -6.52 17.92 7.32
C GLY A 28 -7.13 17.42 6.02
N TYR A 29 -6.33 17.07 5.03
CA TYR A 29 -6.79 16.52 3.75
C TYR A 29 -6.95 15.00 3.85
N TYR A 30 -7.94 14.56 4.59
CA TYR A 30 -8.10 13.14 4.95
C TYR A 30 -8.29 12.20 3.76
N PRO A 31 -9.09 12.54 2.74
CA PRO A 31 -9.19 11.69 1.56
C PRO A 31 -7.84 11.49 0.85
N GLU A 32 -7.01 12.53 0.78
CA GLU A 32 -5.69 12.45 0.18
C GLU A 32 -4.76 11.55 1.00
N VAL A 33 -4.87 11.58 2.33
CA VAL A 33 -4.11 10.64 3.18
C VAL A 33 -4.45 9.21 2.82
N VAL A 34 -5.73 8.89 2.67
CA VAL A 34 -6.19 7.55 2.29
C VAL A 34 -5.65 7.15 0.92
N ARG A 35 -5.77 8.04 -0.07
CA ARG A 35 -5.30 7.79 -1.43
C ARG A 35 -3.79 7.55 -1.48
N TYR A 36 -3.00 8.45 -0.88
CA TYR A 36 -1.54 8.31 -0.90
C TYR A 36 -1.08 7.08 -0.12
N SER A 37 -1.77 6.74 0.98
CA SER A 37 -1.50 5.52 1.73
C SER A 37 -1.76 4.28 0.89
N GLN A 38 -2.84 4.26 0.13
CA GLN A 38 -3.13 3.17 -0.80
C GLN A 38 -2.03 3.04 -1.85
N GLU A 39 -1.59 4.15 -2.44
CA GLU A 39 -0.53 4.12 -3.46
C GLU A 39 0.78 3.62 -2.87
N CYS A 40 1.11 4.03 -1.65
CA CYS A 40 2.29 3.52 -0.93
C CYS A 40 2.22 2.00 -0.74
N VAL A 41 1.07 1.49 -0.29
CA VAL A 41 0.86 0.06 -0.06
C VAL A 41 0.99 -0.72 -1.36
N GLU A 42 0.34 -0.28 -2.41
CA GLU A 42 0.39 -0.95 -3.72
C GLU A 42 1.82 -1.03 -4.24
N LEU A 43 2.55 0.09 -4.25
CA LEU A 43 3.94 0.13 -4.72
C LEU A 43 4.84 -0.75 -3.85
N SER A 44 4.66 -0.71 -2.54
CA SER A 44 5.47 -1.51 -1.61
C SER A 44 5.25 -3.02 -1.81
N LEU A 45 4.00 -3.46 -1.95
CA LEU A 45 3.70 -4.88 -2.13
C LEU A 45 4.12 -5.38 -3.51
N LYS A 46 4.00 -4.55 -4.54
CA LYS A 46 4.51 -4.89 -5.87
C LYS A 46 6.04 -5.00 -5.87
N ALA A 47 6.72 -4.17 -5.10
CA ALA A 47 8.17 -4.32 -4.90
C ALA A 47 8.48 -5.67 -4.24
N CYS A 48 7.74 -6.06 -3.22
CA CYS A 48 7.93 -7.34 -2.55
C CYS A 48 7.77 -8.52 -3.50
N LEU A 49 6.74 -8.49 -4.34
CA LEU A 49 6.49 -9.55 -5.32
C LEU A 49 7.63 -9.65 -6.33
N ARG A 50 8.14 -8.50 -6.82
CA ARG A 50 9.30 -8.49 -7.72
C ARG A 50 10.53 -9.10 -7.06
N LEU A 51 10.77 -8.80 -5.79
CA LEU A 51 11.94 -9.31 -5.06
C LEU A 51 11.96 -10.83 -4.97
N VAL A 52 10.81 -11.47 -4.96
CA VAL A 52 10.71 -12.93 -4.93
C VAL A 52 10.41 -13.54 -6.30
N GLY A 53 10.55 -12.75 -7.36
CA GLY A 53 10.45 -13.23 -8.73
C GLY A 53 9.03 -13.52 -9.20
N VAL A 54 8.04 -12.84 -8.65
CA VAL A 54 6.64 -13.03 -9.02
C VAL A 54 6.16 -11.89 -9.91
N GLU A 55 5.62 -12.25 -11.07
CA GLU A 55 4.87 -11.29 -11.86
C GLU A 55 3.49 -11.11 -11.23
N TYR A 56 3.00 -9.89 -11.19
CA TYR A 56 1.70 -9.56 -10.62
C TYR A 56 0.79 -8.96 -11.67
N PRO A 57 -0.54 -9.13 -11.53
CA PRO A 57 -1.48 -8.44 -12.42
C PRO A 57 -1.41 -6.93 -12.19
N LYS A 58 -1.69 -6.15 -13.24
CA LYS A 58 -1.69 -4.68 -13.15
C LYS A 58 -2.99 -4.19 -12.55
N VAL A 59 -3.19 -4.48 -11.27
CA VAL A 59 -4.37 -4.11 -10.49
C VAL A 59 -3.93 -3.46 -9.18
N HIS A 60 -4.84 -2.79 -8.49
CA HIS A 60 -4.52 -2.10 -7.23
C HIS A 60 -4.46 -3.05 -6.05
N ASP A 61 -5.30 -4.09 -6.03
CA ASP A 61 -5.33 -5.07 -4.95
C ASP A 61 -4.52 -6.30 -5.35
N VAL A 62 -3.44 -6.56 -4.60
CA VAL A 62 -2.57 -7.72 -4.84
C VAL A 62 -2.71 -8.80 -3.76
N SER A 63 -3.80 -8.74 -2.97
CA SER A 63 -3.99 -9.68 -1.87
C SER A 63 -4.00 -11.14 -2.31
N ASP A 64 -4.64 -11.45 -3.42
CA ASP A 64 -4.75 -12.83 -3.90
C ASP A 64 -3.39 -13.40 -4.31
N VAL A 65 -2.58 -12.63 -5.04
CA VAL A 65 -1.25 -13.10 -5.47
C VAL A 65 -0.28 -13.21 -4.29
N LEU A 66 -0.39 -12.33 -3.29
CA LEU A 66 0.41 -12.44 -2.07
C LEU A 66 0.14 -13.78 -1.38
N LYS A 67 -1.11 -14.12 -1.20
CA LYS A 67 -1.49 -15.38 -0.53
C LYS A 67 -1.11 -16.59 -1.37
N ALA A 68 -1.33 -16.54 -2.67
CA ALA A 68 -1.01 -17.65 -3.58
C ALA A 68 0.49 -17.93 -3.63
N LYS A 69 1.33 -16.91 -3.45
CA LYS A 69 2.79 -17.01 -3.54
C LYS A 69 3.49 -16.89 -2.19
N GLU A 70 2.78 -17.07 -1.10
CA GLU A 70 3.33 -16.88 0.24
C GLU A 70 4.57 -17.72 0.53
N ALA A 71 4.66 -18.92 -0.05
CA ALA A 71 5.80 -19.82 0.14
C ALA A 71 7.13 -19.23 -0.40
N ARG A 72 7.07 -18.22 -1.26
CA ARG A 72 8.26 -17.56 -1.80
C ARG A 72 8.92 -16.60 -0.82
N PHE A 73 8.19 -16.18 0.21
CA PHE A 73 8.68 -15.20 1.18
C PHE A 73 9.34 -15.89 2.38
N PRO A 74 10.28 -15.22 3.06
CA PRO A 74 10.84 -15.74 4.30
C PRO A 74 9.77 -15.82 5.39
N SER A 75 10.00 -16.69 6.39
CA SER A 75 9.00 -16.95 7.43
C SER A 75 8.53 -15.70 8.17
N TRP A 76 9.45 -14.78 8.49
CA TRP A 76 9.11 -13.54 9.19
C TRP A 76 8.18 -12.63 8.38
N PHE A 77 8.24 -12.72 7.04
CA PHE A 77 7.33 -11.99 6.15
C PHE A 77 5.99 -12.74 6.05
N ARG A 78 6.04 -14.07 5.89
CA ARG A 78 4.84 -14.90 5.83
C ARG A 78 3.94 -14.75 7.04
N ASP A 79 4.52 -14.53 8.22
CA ASP A 79 3.75 -14.34 9.45
C ASP A 79 2.76 -13.17 9.34
N ASP A 80 3.05 -12.18 8.50
CA ASP A 80 2.22 -11.00 8.31
C ASP A 80 1.43 -11.02 7.00
N ILE A 81 1.46 -12.11 6.24
CA ILE A 81 0.81 -12.16 4.92
C ILE A 81 -0.69 -11.86 5.00
N ASP A 82 -1.39 -12.44 5.98
CA ASP A 82 -2.83 -12.21 6.10
C ASP A 82 -3.14 -10.74 6.38
N LYS A 83 -2.36 -10.11 7.22
CA LYS A 83 -2.48 -8.68 7.52
C LYS A 83 -2.18 -7.83 6.29
N LEU A 84 -1.11 -8.15 5.55
CA LEU A 84 -0.75 -7.45 4.32
C LEU A 84 -1.86 -7.57 3.27
N ALA A 85 -2.42 -8.75 3.10
CA ALA A 85 -3.51 -8.98 2.16
C ALA A 85 -4.76 -8.19 2.53
N GLU A 86 -5.11 -8.16 3.82
CA GLU A 86 -6.24 -7.39 4.32
C GLU A 86 -6.07 -5.89 4.07
N ILE A 87 -4.87 -5.36 4.34
CA ILE A 87 -4.55 -3.95 4.09
C ILE A 87 -4.65 -3.62 2.60
N SER A 88 -4.09 -4.48 1.74
CA SER A 88 -4.16 -4.29 0.29
C SER A 88 -5.60 -4.20 -0.20
N ARG A 89 -6.42 -5.14 0.23
CA ARG A 89 -7.84 -5.19 -0.16
C ARG A 89 -8.61 -3.99 0.35
N ASP A 90 -8.44 -3.66 1.63
CA ASP A 90 -9.14 -2.55 2.27
C ASP A 90 -8.83 -1.22 1.59
N LEU A 91 -7.55 -0.92 1.39
CA LEU A 91 -7.16 0.35 0.78
C LEU A 91 -7.51 0.41 -0.70
N ALA A 92 -7.41 -0.71 -1.43
CA ALA A 92 -7.81 -0.74 -2.84
C ALA A 92 -9.31 -0.41 -3.00
N GLU A 93 -10.16 -0.90 -2.10
CA GLU A 93 -11.59 -0.58 -2.09
C GLU A 93 -11.85 0.90 -1.81
N LYS A 94 -11.00 1.54 -1.03
CA LYS A 94 -11.13 2.95 -0.65
C LYS A 94 -10.55 3.91 -1.67
N ARG A 95 -9.78 3.42 -2.65
CA ARG A 95 -9.08 4.30 -3.61
C ARG A 95 -10.05 5.18 -4.41
N ALA A 96 -11.01 4.60 -5.11
CA ALA A 96 -11.94 5.37 -5.92
C ALA A 96 -12.80 6.31 -5.08
N PRO A 97 -13.39 5.86 -3.95
CA PRO A 97 -14.13 6.79 -3.07
C PRO A 97 -13.26 7.94 -2.55
N SER A 98 -11.98 7.74 -2.30
CA SER A 98 -11.09 8.82 -1.84
C SER A 98 -10.82 9.87 -2.92
N MET A 99 -10.96 9.51 -4.19
CA MET A 99 -10.76 10.42 -5.32
C MET A 99 -12.07 11.08 -5.76
N TYR A 100 -13.14 10.33 -5.80
CA TYR A 100 -14.39 10.75 -6.46
C TYR A 100 -15.60 10.79 -5.55
N GLY A 101 -15.51 10.28 -4.31
CA GLY A 101 -16.66 10.10 -3.45
C GLY A 101 -17.61 9.03 -4.00
N ILE A 102 -18.87 9.15 -3.68
CA ILE A 102 -19.93 8.30 -4.22
C ILE A 102 -20.94 9.22 -4.90
N GLU A 103 -20.74 9.45 -6.19
CA GLU A 103 -21.51 10.43 -6.96
C GLU A 103 -23.00 10.11 -6.95
N ALA A 104 -23.38 8.84 -7.09
CA ALA A 104 -24.78 8.41 -7.08
C ALA A 104 -25.50 8.76 -5.76
N ALA A 105 -24.76 8.83 -4.65
CA ALA A 105 -25.30 9.19 -3.34
C ALA A 105 -25.08 10.67 -2.98
N GLY A 106 -24.44 11.44 -3.86
CA GLY A 106 -24.10 12.84 -3.59
C GLY A 106 -23.08 13.02 -2.49
N LYS A 107 -22.22 12.01 -2.26
CA LYS A 107 -21.20 12.05 -1.21
C LYS A 107 -19.85 12.44 -1.78
N THR A 108 -19.25 13.49 -1.21
CA THR A 108 -17.88 13.90 -1.56
C THR A 108 -16.88 13.00 -0.83
N PRO A 109 -15.60 12.96 -1.26
CA PRO A 109 -14.56 12.26 -0.49
C PRO A 109 -14.49 12.72 0.97
N GLU A 110 -14.62 14.02 1.24
CA GLU A 110 -14.60 14.54 2.61
C GLU A 110 -15.76 14.05 3.46
N ASP A 111 -16.91 13.76 2.85
CA ASP A 111 -18.05 13.18 3.57
C ASP A 111 -17.77 11.74 4.01
N LEU A 112 -16.89 11.04 3.31
CA LEU A 112 -16.64 9.61 3.50
C LEU A 112 -15.48 9.30 4.43
N PHE A 113 -14.49 10.18 4.53
CA PHE A 113 -13.25 9.92 5.27
C PHE A 113 -12.97 11.00 6.29
N ASP A 114 -12.86 10.58 7.55
CA ASP A 114 -12.50 11.46 8.66
C ASP A 114 -11.05 11.26 9.08
N ARG A 115 -10.64 11.92 10.16
CA ARG A 115 -9.28 11.83 10.68
C ARG A 115 -8.93 10.40 11.11
N ALA A 116 -9.86 9.68 11.72
CA ALA A 116 -9.62 8.31 12.17
C ALA A 116 -9.32 7.38 10.99
N ASP A 117 -10.07 7.54 9.90
CA ASP A 117 -9.82 6.79 8.66
C ASP A 117 -8.44 7.09 8.09
N ALA A 118 -8.07 8.36 8.08
CA ALA A 118 -6.77 8.81 7.59
C ALA A 118 -5.63 8.26 8.42
N LEU A 119 -5.74 8.30 9.74
CA LEU A 119 -4.72 7.77 10.65
C LEU A 119 -4.53 6.28 10.48
N LYS A 120 -5.63 5.53 10.34
CA LYS A 120 -5.55 4.09 10.12
C LYS A 120 -4.85 3.78 8.80
N ALA A 121 -5.22 4.47 7.73
CA ALA A 121 -4.61 4.27 6.42
C ALA A 121 -3.11 4.56 6.46
N LEU A 122 -2.71 5.63 7.11
CA LEU A 122 -1.30 6.01 7.22
C LEU A 122 -0.50 4.99 8.05
N GLU A 123 -1.04 4.52 9.16
CA GLU A 123 -0.41 3.47 9.98
C GLU A 123 -0.23 2.20 9.18
N ASP A 124 -1.25 1.78 8.43
CA ASP A 124 -1.19 0.59 7.58
C ASP A 124 -0.11 0.75 6.50
N ALA A 125 -0.03 1.92 5.87
CA ALA A 125 0.99 2.20 4.87
C ALA A 125 2.40 2.15 5.45
N ARG A 126 2.61 2.72 6.62
CA ARG A 126 3.90 2.67 7.32
C ARG A 126 4.31 1.24 7.63
N PHE A 127 3.38 0.44 8.10
CA PHE A 127 3.63 -0.97 8.41
C PHE A 127 4.07 -1.73 7.16
N VAL A 128 3.32 -1.60 6.07
CA VAL A 128 3.60 -2.30 4.81
C VAL A 128 4.94 -1.86 4.23
N HIS A 129 5.16 -0.54 4.16
CA HIS A 129 6.42 0.00 3.64
C HIS A 129 7.62 -0.46 4.46
N GLY A 130 7.49 -0.49 5.78
CA GLY A 130 8.55 -0.97 6.67
C GLY A 130 8.92 -2.42 6.43
N LEU A 131 7.92 -3.29 6.25
CA LEU A 131 8.16 -4.70 5.92
C LEU A 131 8.80 -4.87 4.55
N ALA A 132 8.34 -4.11 3.55
CA ALA A 132 8.89 -4.16 2.20
C ALA A 132 10.36 -3.72 2.19
N LYS A 133 10.68 -2.67 2.92
CA LYS A 133 12.04 -2.17 3.05
C LYS A 133 12.95 -3.22 3.71
N LYS A 134 12.45 -3.87 4.76
CA LYS A 134 13.17 -4.96 5.44
C LYS A 134 13.43 -6.13 4.49
N LEU A 135 12.46 -6.46 3.64
CA LEU A 135 12.63 -7.54 2.66
C LEU A 135 13.72 -7.19 1.65
N LEU A 136 13.69 -5.97 1.11
CA LEU A 136 14.73 -5.51 0.18
C LEU A 136 16.12 -5.61 0.83
N GLU A 137 16.27 -5.11 2.05
CA GLU A 137 17.53 -5.12 2.77
C GLU A 137 18.03 -6.54 3.04
N SER A 138 17.13 -7.50 3.27
CA SER A 138 17.48 -8.89 3.54
C SER A 138 18.02 -9.62 2.31
N ILE A 139 17.74 -9.12 1.11
CA ILE A 139 18.14 -9.74 -0.15
C ILE A 139 19.42 -9.12 -0.71
N GLN A 140 19.72 -7.90 -0.33
CA GLN A 140 20.91 -7.18 -0.77
C GLN A 140 22.20 -7.69 -0.11
#